data_3dc96c47e7edc71940c0fff836a38772
#
_entry.id   3dc96c47e7edc71940c0fff836a38772
#
_cell.length_a   1.000
_cell.length_b   1.000
_cell.length_c   1.000
_cell.angle_alpha   90.00
_cell.angle_beta   90.00
_cell.angle_gamma   90.00
#
_symmetry.space_group_name_H-M   'P 1'
#
loop_
_entity.id
_entity.type
_entity.pdbx_description
1 polymer ?
#
loop_
_entity_poly.entity_id
_entity_poly.type
_entity_poly.pdbx_seq_one_letter_code
_entity_poly.pdbx_strand_id
1 'polypeptide(L)'
;MKKKHYLCTKNIRGMDFIETKIKGVYIIEPKVFNDSRGYFMEAWKQQEFEEHIGPVHFIQDNESKSSYGVLRGLHYQKGAYSQAKLVRVIKGRVLDVAVDIRRSSPTFGQHVMVELSEDNKRQLFIPRGFAHGFLVLSPEAIFMYKVDNAYAPQHDAGICWNDPDVAIEWPIDPKEVLTSEKDLKQSLLKDAELFD
;
A
#
# COMPACT_ATOMS: atom_id res chain seq x y z
N MET A 1 -0.96 -29.15 35.12
CA MET A 1 -1.25 -28.27 33.98
C MET A 1 -0.50 -26.97 34.15
N LYS A 2 0.61 -26.77 33.40
CA LYS A 2 1.41 -25.52 33.49
C LYS A 2 0.84 -24.54 32.44
N LYS A 3 0.24 -23.44 32.92
CA LYS A 3 -0.16 -22.31 32.06
C LYS A 3 1.10 -21.68 31.47
N LYS A 4 1.29 -21.80 30.15
CA LYS A 4 2.26 -20.99 29.40
C LYS A 4 1.78 -19.54 29.43
N HIS A 5 2.45 -18.70 30.21
CA HIS A 5 2.35 -17.27 30.08
C HIS A 5 3.04 -16.87 28.79
N TYR A 6 2.25 -16.48 27.79
CA TYR A 6 2.77 -15.68 26.68
C TYR A 6 3.09 -14.29 27.24
N LEU A 7 4.36 -14.07 27.57
CA LEU A 7 4.90 -12.74 27.78
C LEU A 7 4.87 -12.03 26.42
N CYS A 8 3.80 -11.27 26.19
CA CYS A 8 3.80 -10.21 25.19
C CYS A 8 4.80 -9.16 25.68
N THR A 9 6.06 -9.27 25.31
CA THR A 9 7.05 -8.21 25.43
C THR A 9 6.62 -7.10 24.48
N LYS A 10 5.82 -6.14 24.98
CA LYS A 10 5.60 -4.87 24.25
C LYS A 10 6.97 -4.30 23.94
N ASN A 11 7.32 -4.29 22.66
CA ASN A 11 8.51 -3.64 22.18
C ASN A 11 8.44 -2.16 22.59
N ILE A 12 9.31 -1.72 23.50
CA ILE A 12 9.30 -0.35 24.04
C ILE A 12 9.71 0.65 22.98
N ARG A 13 10.34 0.17 21.88
CA ARG A 13 10.74 0.91 20.69
C ARG A 13 10.55 -0.01 19.51
N GLY A 14 9.54 0.21 18.69
CA GLY A 14 9.31 -0.64 17.51
C GLY A 14 8.04 -0.26 16.79
N MET A 15 7.82 -0.91 15.65
CA MET A 15 6.61 -0.79 14.86
C MET A 15 5.71 -2.00 15.18
N ASP A 16 4.41 -1.80 15.16
CA ASP A 16 3.44 -2.90 15.19
C ASP A 16 3.15 -3.33 13.74
N PHE A 17 3.27 -4.63 13.46
CA PHE A 17 3.00 -5.23 12.14
C PHE A 17 1.71 -6.03 12.24
N ILE A 18 0.68 -5.58 11.53
CA ILE A 18 -0.67 -6.16 11.56
C ILE A 18 -0.98 -6.76 10.19
N GLU A 19 -0.97 -8.08 10.10
CA GLU A 19 -1.35 -8.75 8.84
C GLU A 19 -2.83 -8.51 8.56
N THR A 20 -3.17 -8.15 7.32
CA THR A 20 -4.56 -7.91 6.90
C THR A 20 -5.28 -9.23 6.61
N LYS A 21 -6.54 -9.14 6.16
CA LYS A 21 -7.30 -10.31 5.67
C LYS A 21 -6.69 -10.98 4.43
N ILE A 22 -5.79 -10.29 3.70
CA ILE A 22 -5.06 -10.82 2.55
C ILE A 22 -3.61 -11.06 2.97
N LYS A 23 -3.22 -12.32 2.96
CA LYS A 23 -1.90 -12.76 3.41
C LYS A 23 -0.76 -12.03 2.70
N GLY A 24 0.20 -11.54 3.48
CA GLY A 24 1.39 -10.83 3.03
C GLY A 24 1.21 -9.32 2.94
N VAL A 25 -0.02 -8.79 3.03
CA VAL A 25 -0.27 -7.35 3.12
C VAL A 25 -0.36 -6.94 4.59
N TYR A 26 0.49 -5.98 5.00
CA TYR A 26 0.61 -5.56 6.40
C TYR A 26 0.31 -4.08 6.58
N ILE A 27 -0.52 -3.77 7.57
CA ILE A 27 -0.59 -2.42 8.14
C ILE A 27 0.54 -2.30 9.14
N ILE A 28 1.32 -1.22 9.06
CA ILE A 28 2.43 -0.96 9.95
C ILE A 28 2.14 0.31 10.72
N GLU A 29 2.11 0.21 12.04
CA GLU A 29 1.87 1.33 12.94
C GLU A 29 3.18 1.68 13.66
N PRO A 30 3.87 2.76 13.24
CA PRO A 30 5.10 3.19 13.89
C PRO A 30 4.78 3.79 15.26
N LYS A 31 5.66 3.60 16.23
CA LYS A 31 5.55 4.27 17.52
C LYS A 31 5.92 5.74 17.36
N VAL A 32 4.98 6.62 17.71
CA VAL A 32 5.15 8.07 17.65
C VAL A 32 5.47 8.62 19.04
N PHE A 33 6.54 9.38 19.17
CA PHE A 33 6.98 10.05 20.39
C PHE A 33 6.72 11.55 20.25
N ASN A 34 5.80 12.08 21.02
CA ASN A 34 5.42 13.49 20.99
C ASN A 34 6.08 14.27 22.15
N ASP A 35 6.52 15.51 21.87
CA ASP A 35 6.96 16.48 22.86
C ASP A 35 6.55 17.91 22.44
N SER A 36 7.01 18.95 23.19
CA SER A 36 6.68 20.35 22.89
C SER A 36 7.23 20.88 21.56
N ARG A 37 8.10 20.15 20.89
CA ARG A 37 8.72 20.52 19.59
C ARG A 37 8.00 19.85 18.41
N GLY A 38 7.13 18.85 18.66
CA GLY A 38 6.46 18.06 17.63
C GLY A 38 6.56 16.56 17.94
N TYR A 39 6.92 15.76 16.95
CA TYR A 39 7.03 14.31 17.11
C TYR A 39 8.30 13.73 16.47
N PHE A 40 8.69 12.56 16.99
CA PHE A 40 9.68 11.68 16.38
C PHE A 40 9.09 10.28 16.19
N MET A 41 9.43 9.61 15.10
CA MET A 41 9.13 8.19 14.89
C MET A 41 10.21 7.53 14.03
N GLU A 42 10.46 6.25 14.23
CA GLU A 42 11.18 5.42 13.27
C GLU A 42 10.19 5.01 12.18
N ALA A 43 10.36 5.55 10.97
CA ALA A 43 9.45 5.25 9.85
C ALA A 43 9.87 4.01 9.07
N TRP A 44 11.13 3.59 9.21
CA TRP A 44 11.71 2.42 8.55
C TRP A 44 12.88 1.88 9.36
N LYS A 45 12.93 0.56 9.49
CA LYS A 45 14.07 -0.13 10.09
C LYS A 45 14.19 -1.53 9.48
N GLN A 46 15.24 -1.77 8.71
CA GLN A 46 15.47 -2.99 7.94
C GLN A 46 15.28 -4.25 8.78
N GLN A 47 15.91 -4.30 9.96
CA GLN A 47 15.87 -5.47 10.83
C GLN A 47 14.43 -5.83 11.25
N GLU A 48 13.59 -4.87 11.65
CA GLU A 48 12.21 -5.14 12.07
C GLU A 48 11.35 -5.65 10.89
N PHE A 49 11.58 -5.12 9.68
CA PHE A 49 10.90 -5.61 8.50
C PHE A 49 11.30 -7.04 8.14
N GLU A 50 12.58 -7.38 8.22
CA GLU A 50 13.06 -8.73 7.96
C GLU A 50 12.53 -9.75 8.99
N GLU A 51 12.42 -9.36 10.25
CA GLU A 51 11.89 -10.20 11.31
C GLU A 51 10.38 -10.50 11.15
N HIS A 52 9.59 -9.56 10.63
CA HIS A 52 8.13 -9.69 10.56
C HIS A 52 7.59 -10.05 9.17
N ILE A 53 8.24 -9.58 8.12
CA ILE A 53 7.78 -9.70 6.72
C ILE A 53 8.68 -10.64 5.93
N GLY A 54 9.98 -10.67 6.26
CA GLY A 54 10.99 -11.40 5.51
C GLY A 54 11.92 -10.46 4.73
N PRO A 55 12.84 -11.03 3.93
CA PRO A 55 13.87 -10.26 3.25
C PRO A 55 13.25 -9.36 2.17
N VAL A 56 13.16 -8.07 2.46
CA VAL A 56 12.75 -7.03 1.51
C VAL A 56 13.84 -5.97 1.47
N HIS A 57 14.41 -5.72 0.30
CA HIS A 57 15.46 -4.73 0.11
C HIS A 57 14.95 -3.57 -0.75
N PHE A 58 14.57 -2.46 -0.11
CA PHE A 58 14.12 -1.27 -0.83
C PHE A 58 15.30 -0.51 -1.43
N ILE A 59 15.16 -0.10 -2.69
CA ILE A 59 16.23 0.52 -3.48
C ILE A 59 15.90 1.93 -3.96
N GLN A 60 14.64 2.37 -3.83
CA GLN A 60 14.18 3.66 -4.33
C GLN A 60 13.04 4.20 -3.48
N ASP A 61 13.08 5.52 -3.22
CA ASP A 61 12.00 6.30 -2.64
C ASP A 61 11.35 7.18 -3.72
N ASN A 62 10.02 7.25 -3.68
CA ASN A 62 9.23 8.12 -4.56
C ASN A 62 8.31 9.00 -3.71
N GLU A 63 8.05 10.21 -4.19
CA GLU A 63 7.09 11.13 -3.61
C GLU A 63 6.16 11.71 -4.68
N SER A 64 4.90 11.89 -4.33
CA SER A 64 3.94 12.58 -5.16
C SER A 64 3.06 13.51 -4.34
N LYS A 65 2.63 14.62 -4.95
CA LYS A 65 1.60 15.53 -4.41
C LYS A 65 0.37 15.48 -5.28
N SER A 66 -0.81 15.43 -4.66
CA SER A 66 -2.10 15.33 -5.35
C SER A 66 -3.18 16.09 -4.59
N SER A 67 -4.18 16.62 -5.31
CA SER A 67 -5.36 17.29 -4.75
C SER A 67 -6.49 16.29 -4.46
N TYR A 68 -7.53 16.74 -3.75
CA TYR A 68 -8.76 16.00 -3.50
C TYR A 68 -9.32 15.37 -4.77
N GLY A 69 -9.80 14.14 -4.66
CA GLY A 69 -10.41 13.39 -5.75
C GLY A 69 -9.41 12.75 -6.74
N VAL A 70 -8.12 13.08 -6.65
CA VAL A 70 -7.12 12.40 -7.49
C VAL A 70 -7.02 10.94 -7.08
N LEU A 71 -7.23 10.06 -8.05
CA LEU A 71 -7.02 8.63 -7.96
C LEU A 71 -5.83 8.25 -8.85
N ARG A 72 -4.85 7.58 -8.28
CA ARG A 72 -3.70 7.00 -9.00
C ARG A 72 -3.74 5.50 -8.86
N GLY A 73 -3.85 4.77 -9.97
CA GLY A 73 -3.90 3.33 -9.91
C GLY A 73 -4.84 2.67 -10.92
N LEU A 74 -5.01 1.40 -10.83
CA LEU A 74 -4.30 0.45 -9.96
C LEU A 74 -3.08 -0.08 -10.70
N HIS A 75 -1.87 0.22 -10.22
CA HIS A 75 -0.62 -0.01 -10.96
C HIS A 75 0.18 -1.19 -10.41
N TYR A 76 0.86 -1.90 -11.31
CA TYR A 76 1.87 -2.90 -10.99
C TYR A 76 2.91 -2.97 -12.12
N GLN A 77 4.03 -3.64 -11.88
CA GLN A 77 4.98 -4.01 -12.94
C GLN A 77 4.98 -5.51 -13.13
N LYS A 78 5.04 -5.95 -14.40
CA LYS A 78 4.91 -7.36 -14.81
C LYS A 78 6.18 -8.17 -14.59
N GLY A 79 6.02 -9.49 -14.37
CA GLY A 79 7.09 -10.47 -14.36
C GLY A 79 8.21 -10.14 -13.37
N ALA A 80 9.45 -10.28 -13.81
CA ALA A 80 10.65 -10.05 -12.98
C ALA A 80 10.80 -8.60 -12.46
N TYR A 81 10.09 -7.64 -13.06
CA TYR A 81 10.10 -6.24 -12.63
C TYR A 81 9.05 -5.91 -11.58
N SER A 82 8.26 -6.88 -11.14
CA SER A 82 7.30 -6.71 -10.04
C SER A 82 7.94 -6.04 -8.83
N GLN A 83 7.19 -5.16 -8.18
CA GLN A 83 7.66 -4.37 -7.05
C GLN A 83 6.83 -4.66 -5.80
N ALA A 84 7.51 -4.92 -4.68
CA ALA A 84 6.91 -4.70 -3.37
C ALA A 84 6.99 -3.21 -3.02
N LYS A 85 6.01 -2.73 -2.28
CA LYS A 85 5.89 -1.31 -1.92
C LYS A 85 5.66 -1.15 -0.43
N LEU A 86 6.29 -0.12 0.16
CA LEU A 86 5.95 0.38 1.48
C LEU A 86 5.51 1.83 1.32
N VAL A 87 4.24 2.08 1.58
CA VAL A 87 3.59 3.37 1.29
C VAL A 87 3.14 4.07 2.57
N ARG A 88 3.17 5.41 2.56
CA ARG A 88 2.67 6.26 3.64
C ARG A 88 2.27 7.64 3.18
N VAL A 89 1.48 8.34 4.01
CA VAL A 89 1.13 9.74 3.82
C VAL A 89 1.97 10.63 4.71
N ILE A 90 2.60 11.65 4.13
CA ILE A 90 3.36 12.69 4.84
C ILE A 90 2.46 13.83 5.25
N LYS A 91 1.53 14.23 4.36
CA LYS A 91 0.54 15.27 4.58
C LYS A 91 -0.79 14.87 4.00
N GLY A 92 -1.88 15.19 4.69
CA GLY A 92 -3.24 14.89 4.25
C GLY A 92 -3.66 13.45 4.53
N ARG A 93 -4.60 12.95 3.71
CA ARG A 93 -5.25 11.66 3.92
C ARG A 93 -5.62 11.02 2.59
N VAL A 94 -5.40 9.71 2.48
CA VAL A 94 -5.80 8.91 1.31
C VAL A 94 -6.51 7.63 1.76
N LEU A 95 -7.32 7.05 0.87
CA LEU A 95 -7.72 5.66 0.91
C LEU A 95 -6.76 4.88 0.00
N ASP A 96 -5.95 4.04 0.58
CA ASP A 96 -4.97 3.21 -0.11
C ASP A 96 -5.55 1.82 -0.37
N VAL A 97 -5.33 1.28 -1.57
CA VAL A 97 -5.94 0.02 -2.01
C VAL A 97 -4.90 -0.90 -2.63
N ALA A 98 -4.86 -2.14 -2.13
CA ALA A 98 -4.06 -3.22 -2.71
C ALA A 98 -4.97 -4.37 -3.16
N VAL A 99 -4.87 -4.77 -4.42
CA VAL A 99 -5.65 -5.85 -5.05
C VAL A 99 -4.74 -7.03 -5.32
N ASP A 100 -5.10 -8.22 -4.85
CA ASP A 100 -4.37 -9.46 -5.15
C ASP A 100 -4.61 -9.87 -6.61
N ILE A 101 -3.55 -9.82 -7.43
CA ILE A 101 -3.61 -10.17 -8.85
C ILE A 101 -2.81 -11.44 -9.19
N ARG A 102 -2.51 -12.28 -8.20
CA ARG A 102 -1.89 -13.60 -8.37
C ARG A 102 -2.97 -14.63 -8.66
N ARG A 103 -2.98 -15.20 -9.88
CA ARG A 103 -4.04 -16.14 -10.33
C ARG A 103 -4.18 -17.38 -9.45
N SER A 104 -3.08 -17.90 -8.91
CA SER A 104 -3.05 -19.07 -8.02
C SER A 104 -3.44 -18.76 -6.57
N SER A 105 -3.63 -17.48 -6.21
CA SER A 105 -3.96 -17.08 -4.84
C SER A 105 -5.41 -17.40 -4.48
N PRO A 106 -5.70 -17.88 -3.26
CA PRO A 106 -7.07 -18.04 -2.77
C PRO A 106 -7.82 -16.70 -2.60
N THR A 107 -7.09 -15.58 -2.64
CA THR A 107 -7.63 -14.22 -2.54
C THR A 107 -7.54 -13.45 -3.86
N PHE A 108 -7.35 -14.15 -4.99
CA PHE A 108 -7.34 -13.53 -6.32
C PHE A 108 -8.55 -12.62 -6.54
N GLY A 109 -8.33 -11.40 -7.02
CA GLY A 109 -9.35 -10.38 -7.23
C GLY A 109 -9.86 -9.69 -5.96
N GLN A 110 -9.55 -10.20 -4.77
CA GLN A 110 -9.90 -9.52 -3.52
C GLN A 110 -8.96 -8.35 -3.25
N HIS A 111 -9.44 -7.40 -2.48
CA HIS A 111 -8.68 -6.20 -2.13
C HIS A 111 -8.75 -5.87 -0.63
N VAL A 112 -7.79 -5.12 -0.16
CA VAL A 112 -7.82 -4.41 1.11
C VAL A 112 -7.84 -2.91 0.85
N MET A 113 -8.56 -2.17 1.70
CA MET A 113 -8.60 -0.72 1.72
C MET A 113 -8.15 -0.25 3.09
N VAL A 114 -7.20 0.68 3.13
CA VAL A 114 -6.65 1.22 4.38
C VAL A 114 -6.57 2.73 4.29
N GLU A 115 -7.14 3.43 5.27
CA GLU A 115 -6.91 4.87 5.38
C GLU A 115 -5.49 5.13 5.91
N LEU A 116 -4.71 5.88 5.15
CA LEU A 116 -3.39 6.38 5.51
C LEU A 116 -3.45 7.90 5.62
N SER A 117 -2.90 8.45 6.71
CA SER A 117 -2.93 9.89 6.93
C SER A 117 -1.72 10.41 7.71
N GLU A 118 -1.52 11.73 7.63
CA GLU A 118 -0.55 12.43 8.49
C GLU A 118 -0.87 12.29 9.99
N ASP A 119 -2.12 12.01 10.36
CA ASP A 119 -2.54 11.88 11.76
C ASP A 119 -2.30 10.46 12.29
N ASN A 120 -2.73 9.42 11.54
CA ASN A 120 -2.61 8.03 11.99
C ASN A 120 -1.19 7.46 11.82
N LYS A 121 -0.34 8.08 10.99
CA LYS A 121 1.04 7.66 10.69
C LYS A 121 1.17 6.23 10.16
N ARG A 122 0.06 5.57 9.82
CA ARG A 122 0.05 4.23 9.27
C ARG A 122 0.81 4.15 7.96
N GLN A 123 1.40 2.99 7.75
CA GLN A 123 1.99 2.60 6.49
C GLN A 123 1.35 1.29 6.01
N LEU A 124 1.35 1.05 4.71
CA LEU A 124 0.91 -0.21 4.14
C LEU A 124 2.08 -0.87 3.40
N PHE A 125 2.40 -2.10 3.79
CA PHE A 125 3.29 -2.96 3.01
C PHE A 125 2.47 -3.81 2.05
N ILE A 126 2.83 -3.76 0.77
CA ILE A 126 2.17 -4.44 -0.33
C ILE A 126 3.23 -5.30 -1.01
N PRO A 127 3.13 -6.64 -0.97
CA PRO A 127 4.11 -7.51 -1.60
C PRO A 127 4.01 -7.49 -3.14
N ARG A 128 4.95 -8.11 -3.81
CA ARG A 128 4.88 -8.36 -5.25
C ARG A 128 3.65 -9.21 -5.58
N GLY A 129 3.09 -9.02 -6.78
CA GLY A 129 1.89 -9.72 -7.22
C GLY A 129 0.58 -9.02 -6.82
N PHE A 130 0.66 -7.73 -6.52
CA PHE A 130 -0.49 -6.89 -6.23
C PHE A 130 -0.56 -5.69 -7.17
N ALA A 131 -1.79 -5.29 -7.54
CA ALA A 131 -2.05 -3.98 -8.10
C ALA A 131 -2.33 -2.99 -6.97
N HIS A 132 -1.84 -1.77 -7.09
CA HIS A 132 -1.87 -0.77 -6.04
C HIS A 132 -2.34 0.58 -6.56
N GLY A 133 -3.16 1.25 -5.78
CA GLY A 133 -3.59 2.62 -6.04
C GLY A 133 -4.11 3.30 -4.79
N PHE A 134 -4.37 4.60 -4.90
CA PHE A 134 -4.95 5.38 -3.81
C PHE A 134 -5.85 6.49 -4.31
N LEU A 135 -6.82 6.88 -3.48
CA LEU A 135 -7.71 8.03 -3.65
C LEU A 135 -7.41 9.07 -2.59
N VAL A 136 -7.24 10.34 -2.99
CA VAL A 136 -7.02 11.47 -2.07
C VAL A 136 -8.35 11.92 -1.46
N LEU A 137 -8.42 11.92 -0.12
CA LEU A 137 -9.60 12.27 0.66
C LEU A 137 -9.51 13.63 1.38
N SER A 138 -8.34 14.27 1.36
CA SER A 138 -8.10 15.61 1.91
C SER A 138 -7.94 16.64 0.79
N PRO A 139 -7.96 17.97 1.07
CA PRO A 139 -7.74 18.99 0.05
C PRO A 139 -6.46 18.80 -0.76
N GLU A 140 -5.39 18.29 -0.10
CA GLU A 140 -4.16 17.82 -0.75
C GLU A 140 -3.56 16.65 0.04
N ALA A 141 -2.76 15.82 -0.62
CA ALA A 141 -1.95 14.80 0.04
C ALA A 141 -0.54 14.76 -0.56
N ILE A 142 0.46 14.54 0.32
CA ILE A 142 1.83 14.17 -0.05
C ILE A 142 1.99 12.71 0.31
N PHE A 143 2.18 11.89 -0.72
CA PHE A 143 2.27 10.44 -0.66
C PHE A 143 3.68 9.99 -0.99
N MET A 144 4.29 9.21 -0.10
CA MET A 144 5.64 8.70 -0.24
C MET A 144 5.64 7.17 -0.22
N TYR A 145 6.49 6.55 -1.05
CA TYR A 145 6.61 5.09 -1.05
C TYR A 145 7.99 4.60 -1.44
N LYS A 146 8.40 3.49 -0.81
CA LYS A 146 9.61 2.73 -1.14
C LYS A 146 9.25 1.59 -2.09
N VAL A 147 10.17 1.23 -2.99
CA VAL A 147 10.06 0.07 -3.87
C VAL A 147 11.33 -0.78 -3.83
N ASP A 148 11.16 -2.10 -3.98
CA ASP A 148 12.24 -3.10 -3.93
C ASP A 148 12.80 -3.48 -5.31
N ASN A 149 12.33 -2.83 -6.38
CA ASN A 149 12.81 -3.06 -7.73
C ASN A 149 12.77 -1.78 -8.56
N ALA A 150 13.57 -1.71 -9.61
CA ALA A 150 13.66 -0.54 -10.47
C ALA A 150 12.39 -0.33 -11.30
N TYR A 151 12.10 0.93 -11.65
CA TYR A 151 11.04 1.24 -12.59
C TYR A 151 11.42 0.81 -14.00
N ALA A 152 10.54 0.04 -14.64
CA ALA A 152 10.70 -0.47 -16.00
C ALA A 152 9.44 -0.11 -16.82
N PRO A 153 9.46 1.00 -17.57
CA PRO A 153 8.28 1.52 -18.30
C PRO A 153 7.60 0.48 -19.21
N GLN A 154 8.37 -0.41 -19.84
CA GLN A 154 7.88 -1.47 -20.73
C GLN A 154 7.16 -2.61 -19.98
N HIS A 155 7.30 -2.68 -18.67
CA HIS A 155 6.62 -3.64 -17.79
C HIS A 155 5.54 -3.01 -16.91
N ASP A 156 5.37 -1.69 -17.04
CA ASP A 156 4.35 -0.94 -16.30
C ASP A 156 2.96 -1.29 -16.83
N ALA A 157 2.08 -1.69 -15.93
CA ALA A 157 0.72 -2.14 -16.23
C ALA A 157 -0.24 -1.71 -15.11
N GLY A 158 -1.52 -1.92 -15.35
CA GLY A 158 -2.55 -1.64 -14.36
C GLY A 158 -3.86 -2.32 -14.67
N ILE A 159 -4.74 -2.30 -13.70
CA ILE A 159 -6.14 -2.67 -13.87
C ILE A 159 -7.04 -1.46 -13.65
N CYS A 160 -8.20 -1.48 -14.27
CA CYS A 160 -9.16 -0.39 -14.21
C CYS A 160 -9.59 -0.14 -12.75
N TRP A 161 -9.55 1.11 -12.29
CA TRP A 161 -9.87 1.48 -10.91
C TRP A 161 -11.31 1.17 -10.50
N ASN A 162 -12.23 1.14 -11.47
CA ASN A 162 -13.65 0.84 -11.28
C ASN A 162 -14.04 -0.52 -11.91
N ASP A 163 -13.11 -1.46 -11.93
CA ASP A 163 -13.33 -2.81 -12.41
C ASP A 163 -14.50 -3.48 -11.64
N PRO A 164 -15.54 -3.97 -12.33
CA PRO A 164 -16.70 -4.56 -11.67
C PRO A 164 -16.43 -5.90 -10.98
N ASP A 165 -15.38 -6.63 -11.42
CA ASP A 165 -15.01 -7.91 -10.80
C ASP A 165 -14.20 -7.69 -9.52
N VAL A 166 -13.45 -6.57 -9.42
CA VAL A 166 -12.75 -6.16 -8.20
C VAL A 166 -13.69 -5.44 -7.22
N ALA A 167 -14.67 -4.70 -7.75
CA ALA A 167 -15.76 -4.04 -7.03
C ALA A 167 -15.29 -3.18 -5.83
N ILE A 168 -14.31 -2.30 -6.04
CA ILE A 168 -13.84 -1.37 -5.00
C ILE A 168 -14.90 -0.30 -4.77
N GLU A 169 -15.36 -0.16 -3.53
CA GLU A 169 -16.30 0.88 -3.11
C GLU A 169 -15.53 2.17 -2.73
N TRP A 170 -15.26 2.99 -3.73
CA TRP A 170 -14.58 4.26 -3.51
C TRP A 170 -15.54 5.28 -2.84
N PRO A 171 -15.13 5.95 -1.74
CA PRO A 171 -15.99 6.87 -0.99
C PRO A 171 -16.07 8.29 -1.63
N ILE A 172 -16.36 8.33 -2.94
CA ILE A 172 -16.44 9.56 -3.74
C ILE A 172 -17.42 9.33 -4.90
N ASP A 173 -18.12 10.39 -5.35
CA ASP A 173 -18.87 10.28 -6.60
C ASP A 173 -17.90 10.00 -7.76
N PRO A 174 -18.13 8.96 -8.58
CA PRO A 174 -17.28 8.67 -9.75
C PRO A 174 -17.05 9.86 -10.68
N LYS A 175 -17.95 10.84 -10.70
CA LYS A 175 -17.82 12.08 -11.48
C LYS A 175 -16.77 13.06 -10.93
N GLU A 176 -16.44 12.94 -9.65
CA GLU A 176 -15.43 13.78 -8.97
C GLU A 176 -14.02 13.13 -9.01
N VAL A 177 -13.91 11.89 -9.48
CA VAL A 177 -12.63 11.20 -9.58
C VAL A 177 -11.77 11.83 -10.67
N LEU A 178 -10.56 12.22 -10.30
CA LEU A 178 -9.55 12.78 -11.20
C LEU A 178 -8.46 11.73 -11.44
N THR A 179 -8.37 11.20 -12.66
CA THR A 179 -7.36 10.22 -13.07
C THR A 179 -6.53 10.73 -14.23
N SER A 180 -5.38 10.11 -14.47
CA SER A 180 -4.60 10.34 -15.67
C SER A 180 -5.23 9.66 -16.89
N GLU A 181 -4.91 10.14 -18.10
CA GLU A 181 -5.31 9.47 -19.34
C GLU A 181 -4.81 8.02 -19.43
N LYS A 182 -3.66 7.73 -18.81
CA LYS A 182 -3.12 6.39 -18.70
C LYS A 182 -4.00 5.50 -17.84
N ASP A 183 -4.45 5.99 -16.68
CA ASP A 183 -5.28 5.23 -15.74
C ASP A 183 -6.68 4.96 -16.29
N LEU A 184 -7.21 5.86 -17.16
CA LEU A 184 -8.46 5.65 -17.87
C LEU A 184 -8.39 4.53 -18.94
N LYS A 185 -7.19 4.18 -19.42
CA LYS A 185 -6.96 3.17 -20.46
C LYS A 185 -6.54 1.81 -19.94
N GLN A 186 -6.53 1.63 -18.62
CA GLN A 186 -6.15 0.35 -18.01
C GLN A 186 -7.16 -0.76 -18.34
N SER A 187 -6.65 -1.98 -18.45
CA SER A 187 -7.46 -3.17 -18.75
C SER A 187 -8.35 -3.57 -17.57
N LEU A 188 -9.44 -4.28 -17.83
CA LEU A 188 -10.15 -5.01 -16.79
C LEU A 188 -9.28 -6.15 -16.26
N LEU A 189 -9.53 -6.57 -15.02
CA LEU A 189 -8.80 -7.65 -14.35
C LEU A 189 -8.75 -8.94 -15.21
N LYS A 190 -9.86 -9.29 -15.84
CA LYS A 190 -10.00 -10.48 -16.67
C LYS A 190 -9.13 -10.45 -17.95
N ASP A 191 -8.82 -9.26 -18.45
CA ASP A 191 -8.09 -9.03 -19.71
C ASP A 191 -6.62 -8.62 -19.46
N ALA A 192 -6.24 -8.42 -18.20
CA ALA A 192 -4.91 -7.96 -17.81
C ALA A 192 -3.88 -9.10 -17.81
N GLU A 193 -2.62 -8.76 -18.10
CA GLU A 193 -1.48 -9.68 -17.97
C GLU A 193 -1.05 -9.73 -16.50
N LEU A 194 -1.39 -10.81 -15.82
CA LEU A 194 -1.26 -10.97 -14.38
C LEU A 194 -0.15 -11.95 -14.00
N PHE A 195 0.00 -12.18 -12.69
CA PHE A 195 0.93 -13.16 -12.11
C PHE A 195 0.26 -14.53 -11.97
N ASP A 196 1.02 -15.59 -12.21
CA ASP A 196 0.62 -16.98 -11.96
C ASP A 196 0.68 -17.36 -10.46
#